data_9e6aebc2cf118786003777ad1c39af31
#
_entry.id   9e6aebc2cf118786003777ad1c39af31
#
_cell.length_a   1.000
_cell.length_b   1.000
_cell.length_c   1.000
_cell.angle_alpha   90.00
_cell.angle_beta   90.00
_cell.angle_gamma   90.00
#
_symmetry.space_group_name_H-M   'P 1'
#
loop_
_entity.id
_entity.type
_entity.pdbx_description
1 polymer ?
#
loop_
_entity_poly.entity_id
_entity_poly.type
_entity_poly.pdbx_seq_one_letter_code
_entity_poly.pdbx_strand_id
1 'polypeptide(L)'
;SSATISCPSAYWVAGIVGWAEQSTVYNCYAIGSIEAEVGSSFLPGKSPICAELEKSSASDCYYVEALTGCKPLSEQTGVTAVTEEEMKAADMIAKLNANLSANAWGVGADGFPALLWEIDGTGSIESVGATAGIEIVKEGDRLVIVSATGEKARLSVYDITGKMIVTAVVTDGDCITVHDKGVCIASLLTDDGNRTTHK
;
A
#
# COMPACT_ATOMS: atom_id res chain seq x y z
N SER A 1 2.31 -6.20 -7.38
CA SER A 1 3.69 -5.70 -7.49
C SER A 1 4.08 -5.49 -8.94
N SER A 2 4.65 -4.34 -9.26
CA SER A 2 5.23 -3.99 -10.57
C SER A 2 6.75 -3.80 -10.50
N ALA A 3 7.36 -4.02 -9.35
CA ALA A 3 8.80 -3.87 -9.18
C ALA A 3 9.59 -4.97 -9.90
N THR A 4 10.70 -4.61 -10.55
CA THR A 4 11.68 -5.57 -11.04
C THR A 4 12.49 -6.11 -9.86
N ILE A 5 12.55 -7.43 -9.74
CA ILE A 5 13.32 -8.12 -8.72
C ILE A 5 14.54 -8.74 -9.42
N SER A 6 15.74 -8.28 -9.07
CA SER A 6 16.99 -8.87 -9.54
C SER A 6 17.76 -9.44 -8.36
N CYS A 7 17.96 -10.75 -8.38
CA CYS A 7 18.64 -11.47 -7.29
C CYS A 7 19.56 -12.54 -7.86
N PRO A 8 20.89 -12.37 -7.79
CA PRO A 8 21.83 -13.29 -8.41
C PRO A 8 21.90 -14.65 -7.72
N SER A 9 21.45 -14.76 -6.48
CA SER A 9 21.46 -16.02 -5.71
C SER A 9 20.51 -15.95 -4.54
N ALA A 10 19.42 -16.71 -4.59
CA ALA A 10 18.47 -16.79 -3.48
C ALA A 10 17.72 -18.13 -3.49
N TYR A 11 17.10 -18.47 -2.37
CA TYR A 11 16.36 -19.73 -2.25
C TYR A 11 14.88 -19.57 -2.63
N TRP A 12 14.21 -18.53 -2.14
CA TRP A 12 12.80 -18.24 -2.43
C TRP A 12 12.66 -16.81 -2.88
N VAL A 13 12.38 -16.62 -4.17
CA VAL A 13 12.23 -15.32 -4.80
C VAL A 13 10.81 -15.20 -5.34
N ALA A 14 10.09 -14.19 -4.92
CA ALA A 14 8.75 -13.98 -5.43
C ALA A 14 8.38 -12.50 -5.56
N GLY A 15 7.39 -12.25 -6.41
CA GLY A 15 6.86 -10.90 -6.62
C GLY A 15 6.15 -10.32 -5.40
N ILE A 16 5.60 -11.18 -4.52
CA ILE A 16 4.87 -10.76 -3.33
C ILE A 16 5.51 -11.31 -2.06
N VAL A 17 5.60 -12.65 -1.91
CA VAL A 17 6.11 -13.29 -0.69
C VAL A 17 7.06 -14.42 -1.03
N GLY A 18 8.31 -14.37 -0.56
CA GLY A 18 9.28 -15.46 -0.76
C GLY A 18 8.87 -16.73 -0.03
N TRP A 19 8.52 -16.64 1.24
CA TRP A 19 8.03 -17.74 2.08
C TRP A 19 6.88 -17.28 2.96
N ALA A 20 5.75 -17.96 2.89
CA ALA A 20 4.62 -17.78 3.78
C ALA A 20 4.46 -19.01 4.68
N GLU A 21 4.45 -18.80 5.99
CA GLU A 21 4.22 -19.84 6.99
C GLU A 21 2.98 -19.47 7.84
N GLN A 22 2.05 -20.42 7.97
CA GLN A 22 0.81 -20.28 8.75
C GLN A 22 0.04 -18.98 8.43
N SER A 23 -0.01 -18.60 7.15
CA SER A 23 -0.49 -17.33 6.67
C SER A 23 -1.44 -17.47 5.49
N THR A 24 -2.16 -16.41 5.17
CA THR A 24 -2.98 -16.31 3.96
C THR A 24 -2.52 -15.15 3.11
N VAL A 25 -2.26 -15.41 1.82
CA VAL A 25 -1.95 -14.40 0.80
C VAL A 25 -3.17 -14.26 -0.11
N TYR A 26 -3.74 -13.06 -0.19
CA TYR A 26 -4.97 -12.87 -0.96
C TYR A 26 -5.05 -11.51 -1.64
N ASN A 27 -5.88 -11.43 -2.69
CA ASN A 27 -6.19 -10.19 -3.42
C ASN A 27 -4.93 -9.45 -3.90
N CYS A 28 -3.99 -10.20 -4.46
CA CYS A 28 -2.70 -9.70 -4.90
C CYS A 28 -2.50 -9.91 -6.41
N TYR A 29 -1.66 -9.10 -7.02
CA TYR A 29 -1.20 -9.41 -8.37
C TYR A 29 0.29 -9.06 -8.57
N ALA A 30 0.93 -9.67 -9.58
CA ALA A 30 2.31 -9.42 -9.96
C ALA A 30 2.46 -9.28 -11.47
N ILE A 31 3.16 -8.21 -11.88
CA ILE A 31 3.52 -7.90 -13.26
C ILE A 31 5.00 -7.49 -13.40
N GLY A 32 5.73 -7.33 -12.29
CA GLY A 32 7.15 -7.00 -12.30
C GLY A 32 8.02 -8.19 -12.69
N SER A 33 9.08 -7.96 -13.48
CA SER A 33 10.00 -9.03 -13.89
C SER A 33 10.77 -9.60 -12.69
N ILE A 34 11.01 -10.92 -12.72
CA ILE A 34 11.76 -11.63 -11.70
C ILE A 34 12.97 -12.28 -12.33
N GLU A 35 14.12 -11.62 -12.20
CA GLU A 35 15.42 -12.05 -12.69
C GLU A 35 16.20 -12.67 -11.54
N ALA A 36 16.04 -13.98 -11.32
CA ALA A 36 16.75 -14.69 -10.29
C ALA A 36 17.39 -15.96 -10.85
N GLU A 37 18.66 -16.14 -10.53
CA GLU A 37 19.32 -17.43 -10.67
C GLU A 37 19.05 -18.24 -9.42
N VAL A 38 18.32 -19.32 -9.59
CA VAL A 38 17.91 -20.19 -8.51
C VAL A 38 18.96 -21.28 -8.37
N GLY A 39 19.63 -21.32 -7.22
CA GLY A 39 20.74 -22.27 -6.97
C GLY A 39 20.29 -23.73 -7.00
N SER A 40 21.13 -24.62 -7.48
CA SER A 40 20.80 -25.99 -7.91
C SER A 40 20.66 -27.04 -6.79
N SER A 41 20.69 -26.70 -5.50
CA SER A 41 20.92 -27.72 -4.47
C SER A 41 19.76 -28.05 -3.53
N PHE A 42 18.75 -27.21 -3.43
CA PHE A 42 17.53 -27.47 -2.62
C PHE A 42 16.41 -26.68 -3.27
N LEU A 43 15.42 -27.33 -3.85
CA LEU A 43 14.22 -26.78 -4.49
C LEU A 43 14.02 -25.24 -4.34
N PRO A 44 14.89 -24.46 -4.94
CA PRO A 44 14.78 -23.03 -4.83
C PRO A 44 13.68 -22.57 -5.78
N GLY A 45 12.75 -21.80 -5.26
CA GLY A 45 11.60 -21.36 -5.99
C GLY A 45 11.70 -19.93 -6.42
N LYS A 46 11.42 -19.65 -7.70
CA LYS A 46 10.94 -18.34 -8.07
C LYS A 46 9.47 -18.43 -8.48
N SER A 47 8.67 -17.49 -8.04
CA SER A 47 7.23 -17.48 -8.29
C SER A 47 6.75 -16.03 -8.45
N PRO A 48 5.75 -15.78 -9.29
CA PRO A 48 5.18 -14.44 -9.39
C PRO A 48 4.51 -13.98 -8.11
N ILE A 49 3.87 -14.88 -7.35
CA ILE A 49 3.13 -14.53 -6.13
C ILE A 49 3.87 -15.01 -4.89
N CYS A 50 3.93 -16.31 -4.67
CA CYS A 50 4.56 -16.88 -3.49
C CYS A 50 5.47 -18.04 -3.90
N ALA A 51 6.73 -18.06 -3.46
CA ALA A 51 7.65 -19.12 -3.83
C ALA A 51 7.43 -20.38 -2.97
N GLU A 52 7.09 -20.22 -1.70
CA GLU A 52 6.76 -21.34 -0.80
C GLU A 52 5.56 -20.98 0.09
N LEU A 53 4.63 -21.94 0.22
CA LEU A 53 3.43 -21.84 1.07
C LEU A 53 3.45 -22.98 2.11
N GLU A 54 4.06 -22.76 3.26
CA GLU A 54 4.10 -23.74 4.34
C GLU A 54 2.89 -23.59 5.26
N LYS A 55 1.98 -24.58 5.26
CA LYS A 55 0.71 -24.53 6.02
C LYS A 55 -0.07 -23.22 5.79
N SER A 56 0.07 -22.67 4.59
CA SER A 56 -0.45 -21.39 4.17
C SER A 56 -1.36 -21.55 2.96
N SER A 57 -2.14 -20.55 2.64
CA SER A 57 -3.03 -20.56 1.49
C SER A 57 -2.88 -19.28 0.67
N ALA A 58 -3.19 -19.38 -0.63
CA ALA A 58 -3.38 -18.23 -1.49
C ALA A 58 -4.83 -18.22 -2.03
N SER A 59 -5.39 -17.04 -2.26
CA SER A 59 -6.68 -16.87 -2.93
C SER A 59 -6.72 -15.54 -3.69
N ASP A 60 -7.45 -15.53 -4.80
CA ASP A 60 -7.65 -14.32 -5.60
C ASP A 60 -6.33 -13.60 -5.95
N CYS A 61 -5.30 -14.39 -6.27
CA CYS A 61 -3.99 -13.90 -6.65
C CYS A 61 -3.77 -14.12 -8.15
N TYR A 62 -3.26 -13.10 -8.84
CA TYR A 62 -3.13 -13.11 -10.30
C TYR A 62 -1.73 -12.69 -10.73
N TYR A 63 -1.28 -13.20 -11.90
CA TYR A 63 -0.01 -12.77 -12.47
C TYR A 63 -0.03 -12.80 -14.00
N VAL A 64 0.82 -12.01 -14.62
CA VAL A 64 1.05 -12.03 -16.07
C VAL A 64 2.39 -12.69 -16.33
N GLU A 65 2.40 -13.94 -16.82
CA GLU A 65 3.60 -14.73 -17.02
C GLU A 65 4.59 -14.03 -17.97
N ALA A 66 4.07 -13.42 -19.05
CA ALA A 66 4.89 -12.69 -20.02
C ALA A 66 5.66 -11.51 -19.42
N LEU A 67 5.14 -10.88 -18.37
CA LEU A 67 5.77 -9.74 -17.70
C LEU A 67 6.65 -10.17 -16.53
N THR A 68 6.22 -11.17 -15.76
CA THR A 68 6.99 -11.67 -14.60
C THR A 68 8.17 -12.55 -15.01
N GLY A 69 8.13 -13.13 -16.23
CA GLY A 69 9.16 -14.04 -16.72
C GLY A 69 9.24 -15.36 -15.95
N CYS A 70 8.22 -15.68 -15.17
CA CYS A 70 8.14 -16.93 -14.42
C CYS A 70 6.69 -17.33 -14.11
N LYS A 71 6.54 -18.59 -13.73
CA LYS A 71 5.32 -19.18 -13.18
C LYS A 71 5.62 -19.85 -11.84
N PRO A 72 4.62 -20.17 -11.02
CA PRO A 72 4.83 -20.95 -9.80
C PRO A 72 5.51 -22.27 -10.10
N LEU A 73 6.39 -22.73 -9.19
CA LEU A 73 7.10 -24.02 -9.32
C LEU A 73 6.17 -25.21 -9.30
N SER A 74 5.12 -25.12 -8.50
CA SER A 74 4.03 -26.09 -8.42
C SER A 74 2.71 -25.37 -8.60
N GLU A 75 1.67 -26.12 -8.95
CA GLU A 75 0.31 -25.57 -8.99
C GLU A 75 -0.08 -25.08 -7.59
N GLN A 76 -0.40 -23.79 -7.50
CA GLN A 76 -0.85 -23.15 -6.27
C GLN A 76 -2.33 -22.79 -6.40
N THR A 77 -3.17 -23.44 -5.61
CA THR A 77 -4.60 -23.09 -5.56
C THR A 77 -4.76 -21.62 -5.20
N GLY A 78 -5.59 -20.90 -5.96
CA GLY A 78 -5.84 -19.47 -5.76
C GLY A 78 -4.79 -18.53 -6.38
N VAL A 79 -3.83 -19.07 -7.16
CA VAL A 79 -2.88 -18.30 -7.98
C VAL A 79 -3.14 -18.58 -9.43
N THR A 80 -3.53 -17.56 -10.21
CA THR A 80 -4.01 -17.69 -11.58
C THR A 80 -3.17 -16.88 -12.56
N ALA A 81 -2.70 -17.51 -13.63
CA ALA A 81 -2.10 -16.82 -14.75
C ALA A 81 -3.19 -16.13 -15.59
N VAL A 82 -2.94 -14.90 -15.98
CA VAL A 82 -3.82 -14.12 -16.87
C VAL A 82 -2.99 -13.42 -17.93
N THR A 83 -3.64 -13.02 -19.03
CA THR A 83 -2.98 -12.15 -20.03
C THR A 83 -2.89 -10.71 -19.53
N GLU A 84 -2.12 -9.90 -20.23
CA GLU A 84 -2.03 -8.46 -19.91
C GLU A 84 -3.39 -7.76 -20.12
N GLU A 85 -4.13 -8.14 -21.17
CA GLU A 85 -5.45 -7.62 -21.45
C GLU A 85 -6.46 -7.98 -20.34
N GLU A 86 -6.43 -9.22 -19.87
CA GLU A 86 -7.27 -9.67 -18.76
C GLU A 86 -6.92 -8.96 -17.46
N MET A 87 -5.62 -8.71 -17.21
CA MET A 87 -5.16 -7.97 -16.03
C MET A 87 -5.65 -6.52 -16.04
N LYS A 88 -5.76 -5.90 -17.22
CA LYS A 88 -6.27 -4.53 -17.42
C LYS A 88 -7.80 -4.43 -17.54
N ALA A 89 -8.49 -5.56 -17.60
CA ALA A 89 -9.92 -5.57 -17.76
C ALA A 89 -10.66 -5.11 -16.49
N ALA A 90 -11.81 -4.48 -16.66
CA ALA A 90 -12.59 -3.94 -15.53
C ALA A 90 -13.02 -5.00 -14.51
N ASP A 91 -13.22 -6.25 -14.94
CA ASP A 91 -13.59 -7.36 -14.04
C ASP A 91 -12.42 -7.79 -13.13
N MET A 92 -11.16 -7.49 -13.47
CA MET A 92 -10.01 -7.75 -12.62
C MET A 92 -10.07 -6.90 -11.33
N ILE A 93 -10.52 -5.65 -11.45
CA ILE A 93 -10.74 -4.79 -10.26
C ILE A 93 -11.78 -5.41 -9.33
N ALA A 94 -12.87 -5.94 -9.89
CA ALA A 94 -13.89 -6.62 -9.10
C ALA A 94 -13.35 -7.89 -8.41
N LYS A 95 -12.54 -8.69 -9.12
CA LYS A 95 -11.87 -9.88 -8.56
C LYS A 95 -10.91 -9.53 -7.43
N LEU A 96 -10.08 -8.49 -7.61
CA LEU A 96 -9.13 -8.04 -6.58
C LEU A 96 -9.82 -7.39 -5.37
N ASN A 97 -11.03 -6.88 -5.52
CA ASN A 97 -11.84 -6.35 -4.42
C ASN A 97 -12.77 -7.42 -3.81
N ALA A 98 -12.82 -8.62 -4.38
CA ALA A 98 -13.66 -9.70 -3.86
C ALA A 98 -13.29 -10.00 -2.40
N ASN A 99 -14.32 -10.21 -1.58
CA ASN A 99 -14.18 -10.54 -0.15
C ASN A 99 -13.48 -9.46 0.72
N LEU A 100 -13.23 -8.26 0.20
CA LEU A 100 -12.79 -7.12 1.01
C LEU A 100 -13.99 -6.41 1.64
N SER A 101 -13.82 -5.91 2.85
CA SER A 101 -14.86 -5.13 3.55
C SER A 101 -15.08 -3.75 2.92
N ALA A 102 -14.08 -3.24 2.21
CA ALA A 102 -14.12 -2.02 1.40
C ALA A 102 -13.23 -2.18 0.18
N ASN A 103 -13.54 -1.49 -0.91
CA ASN A 103 -12.72 -1.52 -2.10
C ASN A 103 -11.33 -0.94 -1.81
N ALA A 104 -10.30 -1.66 -2.21
CA ALA A 104 -8.90 -1.25 -2.11
C ALA A 104 -8.26 -0.98 -3.47
N TRP A 105 -8.82 -1.56 -4.53
CA TRP A 105 -8.28 -1.54 -5.89
C TRP A 105 -9.15 -0.69 -6.83
N GLY A 106 -8.51 0.05 -7.71
CA GLY A 106 -9.09 0.80 -8.81
C GLY A 106 -8.24 0.68 -10.07
N VAL A 107 -8.57 1.42 -11.13
CA VAL A 107 -7.82 1.42 -12.39
C VAL A 107 -6.71 2.47 -12.32
N GLY A 108 -5.46 2.03 -12.42
CA GLY A 108 -4.29 2.91 -12.49
C GLY A 108 -4.16 3.63 -13.83
N ALA A 109 -3.27 4.61 -13.88
CA ALA A 109 -3.05 5.44 -15.07
C ALA A 109 -2.52 4.65 -16.28
N ASP A 110 -1.85 3.54 -16.05
CA ASP A 110 -1.34 2.61 -17.08
C ASP A 110 -2.33 1.50 -17.47
N GLY A 111 -3.53 1.54 -16.87
CA GLY A 111 -4.61 0.58 -17.07
C GLY A 111 -4.50 -0.68 -16.20
N PHE A 112 -3.41 -0.89 -15.48
CA PHE A 112 -3.30 -1.96 -14.50
C PHE A 112 -4.06 -1.63 -13.21
N PRO A 113 -4.45 -2.64 -12.42
CA PRO A 113 -4.97 -2.38 -11.08
C PRO A 113 -3.97 -1.59 -10.23
N ALA A 114 -4.44 -0.57 -9.54
CA ALA A 114 -3.65 0.19 -8.58
C ALA A 114 -4.44 0.36 -7.29
N LEU A 115 -3.74 0.52 -6.18
CA LEU A 115 -4.40 0.77 -4.91
C LEU A 115 -5.07 2.16 -4.94
N LEU A 116 -6.27 2.26 -4.40
CA LEU A 116 -7.05 3.52 -4.45
C LEU A 116 -6.25 4.70 -3.89
N TRP A 117 -5.50 4.50 -2.83
CA TRP A 117 -4.63 5.53 -2.26
C TRP A 117 -3.48 5.98 -3.20
N GLU A 118 -3.07 5.15 -4.17
CA GLU A 118 -2.10 5.53 -5.21
C GLU A 118 -2.76 6.35 -6.32
N ILE A 119 -4.01 6.01 -6.67
CA ILE A 119 -4.77 6.67 -7.75
C ILE A 119 -5.20 8.07 -7.35
N ASP A 120 -5.75 8.21 -6.15
CA ASP A 120 -6.33 9.46 -5.67
C ASP A 120 -5.28 10.47 -5.20
N GLY A 121 -4.00 10.08 -5.20
CA GLY A 121 -2.94 10.89 -4.60
C GLY A 121 -3.11 11.09 -3.09
N THR A 122 -4.14 10.49 -2.54
CA THR A 122 -4.46 10.47 -1.12
C THR A 122 -3.68 9.34 -0.46
N GLY A 123 -2.37 9.32 -0.57
CA GLY A 123 -1.53 8.54 0.35
C GLY A 123 -1.70 9.00 1.80
N SER A 124 -2.72 9.80 2.05
CA SER A 124 -3.29 10.10 3.36
C SER A 124 -4.38 9.08 3.64
N ILE A 125 -4.36 8.48 4.79
CA ILE A 125 -5.56 7.93 5.41
C ILE A 125 -6.65 9.01 5.25
N GLU A 126 -7.72 8.68 4.51
CA GLU A 126 -8.92 9.52 4.57
C GLU A 126 -9.14 9.87 6.04
N SER A 127 -9.35 11.13 6.31
CA SER A 127 -9.63 11.60 7.66
C SER A 127 -10.66 10.65 8.27
N VAL A 128 -10.26 9.88 9.27
CA VAL A 128 -11.21 9.14 10.07
C VAL A 128 -12.04 10.17 10.81
N GLY A 129 -13.18 10.51 10.19
CA GLY A 129 -14.12 11.50 10.65
C GLY A 129 -13.56 12.93 10.57
N ALA A 130 -13.96 13.69 9.55
CA ALA A 130 -14.07 15.14 9.67
C ALA A 130 -15.09 15.42 10.78
N THR A 131 -14.67 15.30 12.02
CA THR A 131 -15.43 15.74 13.17
C THR A 131 -14.98 17.16 13.42
N ALA A 132 -15.89 18.11 13.22
CA ALA A 132 -15.73 19.51 13.57
C ALA A 132 -14.85 20.41 12.65
N GLY A 133 -14.92 20.26 11.32
CA GLY A 133 -14.57 21.39 10.43
C GLY A 133 -13.12 21.90 10.49
N ILE A 134 -12.18 21.13 11.02
CA ILE A 134 -10.75 21.45 11.00
C ILE A 134 -10.01 20.39 10.18
N GLU A 135 -9.25 20.85 9.18
CA GLU A 135 -8.45 20.00 8.29
C GLU A 135 -6.99 20.41 8.30
N ILE A 136 -6.10 19.48 7.97
CA ILE A 136 -4.70 19.73 7.68
C ILE A 136 -4.49 19.57 6.19
N VAL A 137 -4.04 20.61 5.51
CA VAL A 137 -3.67 20.58 4.11
C VAL A 137 -2.14 20.63 4.00
N LYS A 138 -1.55 19.71 3.27
CA LYS A 138 -0.10 19.68 3.03
C LYS A 138 0.23 20.51 1.79
N GLU A 139 1.08 21.51 1.94
CA GLU A 139 1.62 22.32 0.85
C GLU A 139 3.15 22.26 0.86
N GLY A 140 3.73 21.33 0.13
CA GLY A 140 5.18 21.11 0.12
C GLY A 140 5.70 20.61 1.48
N ASP A 141 6.54 21.40 2.15
CA ASP A 141 7.06 21.16 3.51
C ASP A 141 6.22 21.82 4.62
N ARG A 142 5.06 22.36 4.27
CA ARG A 142 4.18 23.10 5.17
C ARG A 142 2.87 22.36 5.39
N LEU A 143 2.41 22.40 6.64
CA LEU A 143 1.08 21.98 7.04
C LEU A 143 0.23 23.24 7.26
N VAL A 144 -0.81 23.40 6.47
CA VAL A 144 -1.76 24.50 6.57
C VAL A 144 -3.00 24.01 7.29
N ILE A 145 -3.44 24.73 8.30
CA ILE A 145 -4.65 24.41 9.04
C ILE A 145 -5.81 25.16 8.42
N VAL A 146 -6.86 24.44 8.04
CA VAL A 146 -8.10 24.99 7.51
C VAL A 146 -9.23 24.67 8.47
N SER A 147 -9.88 25.68 9.04
CA SER A 147 -10.98 25.52 9.97
C SER A 147 -12.20 26.34 9.56
N ALA A 148 -13.30 25.67 9.32
CA ALA A 148 -14.58 26.34 9.04
C ALA A 148 -15.20 27.02 10.27
N THR A 149 -14.79 26.64 11.47
CA THR A 149 -15.38 27.10 12.75
C THR A 149 -14.50 28.10 13.49
N GLY A 150 -13.23 28.25 13.09
CA GLY A 150 -12.26 29.09 13.79
C GLY A 150 -11.84 28.57 15.16
N GLU A 151 -12.14 27.30 15.46
CA GLU A 151 -11.76 26.65 16.71
C GLU A 151 -10.26 26.47 16.82
N LYS A 152 -9.77 26.41 18.05
CA LYS A 152 -8.38 26.08 18.35
C LYS A 152 -8.21 24.57 18.45
N ALA A 153 -7.07 24.09 17.96
CA ALA A 153 -6.70 22.69 18.11
C ALA A 153 -5.22 22.57 18.51
N ARG A 154 -4.88 21.48 19.14
CA ARG A 154 -3.49 21.12 19.38
C ARG A 154 -3.01 20.24 18.21
N LEU A 155 -2.06 20.75 17.44
CA LEU A 155 -1.34 19.98 16.43
C LEU A 155 -0.18 19.25 17.11
N SER A 156 -0.04 17.96 16.81
CA SER A 156 1.13 17.14 17.18
C SER A 156 1.61 16.39 15.95
N VAL A 157 2.88 16.52 15.61
CA VAL A 157 3.49 15.84 14.46
C VAL A 157 4.54 14.85 14.96
N TYR A 158 4.50 13.63 14.46
CA TYR A 158 5.38 12.54 14.83
C TYR A 158 6.07 11.97 13.60
N ASP A 159 7.28 11.45 13.73
CA ASP A 159 7.92 10.61 12.73
C ASP A 159 7.33 9.18 12.74
N ILE A 160 7.75 8.35 11.80
CA ILE A 160 7.29 6.95 11.70
C ILE A 160 7.68 6.08 12.90
N THR A 161 8.62 6.53 13.74
CA THR A 161 9.03 5.83 14.97
C THR A 161 8.19 6.23 16.18
N GLY A 162 7.25 7.18 16.00
CA GLY A 162 6.42 7.74 17.07
C GLY A 162 7.09 8.85 17.87
N LYS A 163 8.27 9.32 17.46
CA LYS A 163 8.94 10.45 18.10
C LYS A 163 8.25 11.75 17.68
N MET A 164 7.89 12.57 18.66
CA MET A 164 7.30 13.89 18.42
C MET A 164 8.32 14.86 17.80
N ILE A 165 7.96 15.43 16.65
CA ILE A 165 8.75 16.43 15.91
C ILE A 165 8.29 17.84 16.28
N VAL A 166 6.98 18.09 16.27
CA VAL A 166 6.37 19.39 16.50
C VAL A 166 5.10 19.23 17.34
N THR A 167 4.88 20.18 18.26
CA THR A 167 3.56 20.38 18.88
C THR A 167 3.29 21.88 18.98
N ALA A 168 2.06 22.28 18.60
CA ALA A 168 1.63 23.68 18.62
C ALA A 168 0.11 23.76 18.86
N VAL A 169 -0.34 24.88 19.40
CA VAL A 169 -1.76 25.23 19.35
C VAL A 169 -1.97 26.05 18.07
N VAL A 170 -2.92 25.62 17.25
CA VAL A 170 -3.17 26.15 15.91
C VAL A 170 -4.61 26.58 15.75
N THR A 171 -4.83 27.53 14.85
CA THR A 171 -6.13 28.04 14.43
C THR A 171 -6.23 28.07 12.90
N ASP A 172 -7.37 28.47 12.39
CA ASP A 172 -7.57 28.64 10.95
C ASP A 172 -6.51 29.55 10.32
N GLY A 173 -5.95 29.10 9.19
CA GLY A 173 -4.90 29.81 8.44
C GLY A 173 -3.48 29.67 9.02
N ASP A 174 -3.30 29.05 10.16
CA ASP A 174 -1.96 28.78 10.69
C ASP A 174 -1.18 27.80 9.80
N CYS A 175 0.12 28.05 9.72
CA CYS A 175 1.02 27.31 8.88
C CYS A 175 2.25 26.84 9.64
N ILE A 176 2.47 25.55 9.71
CA ILE A 176 3.59 24.93 10.39
C ILE A 176 4.53 24.28 9.37
N THR A 177 5.78 24.69 9.36
CA THR A 177 6.80 24.07 8.52
C THR A 177 7.39 22.83 9.24
N VAL A 178 7.37 21.71 8.52
CA VAL A 178 7.96 20.44 9.01
C VAL A 178 9.20 20.16 8.20
N HIS A 179 10.37 20.33 8.79
CA HIS A 179 11.65 20.16 8.11
C HIS A 179 12.09 18.70 7.93
N ASP A 180 11.29 17.75 8.38
CA ASP A 180 11.57 16.32 8.17
C ASP A 180 11.19 15.92 6.74
N LYS A 181 12.13 15.28 6.04
CA LYS A 181 11.93 14.79 4.67
C LYS A 181 11.28 13.40 4.61
N GLY A 182 10.97 12.82 5.76
CA GLY A 182 10.34 11.52 5.89
C GLY A 182 8.80 11.57 5.89
N VAL A 183 8.20 10.41 6.10
CA VAL A 183 6.76 10.30 6.36
C VAL A 183 6.49 10.74 7.79
N CYS A 184 5.56 11.67 7.97
CA CYS A 184 5.14 12.17 9.28
C CYS A 184 3.66 11.86 9.52
N ILE A 185 3.30 11.69 10.78
CA ILE A 185 1.91 11.55 11.22
C ILE A 185 1.54 12.83 11.97
N ALA A 186 0.59 13.59 11.43
CA ALA A 186 0.06 14.79 12.07
C ALA A 186 -1.29 14.48 12.73
N SER A 187 -1.47 14.92 13.97
CA SER A 187 -2.71 14.74 14.73
C SER A 187 -3.18 16.07 15.27
N LEU A 188 -4.45 16.40 15.01
CA LEU A 188 -5.16 17.53 15.62
C LEU A 188 -6.07 17.02 16.74
N LEU A 189 -6.06 17.70 17.86
CA LEU A 189 -6.96 17.48 18.98
C LEU A 189 -7.63 18.81 19.32
N THR A 190 -8.95 18.89 19.18
CA THR A 190 -9.75 20.06 19.54
C THR A 190 -10.06 20.09 21.05
N ASP A 191 -10.48 21.22 21.57
CA ASP A 191 -10.77 21.41 22.99
C ASP A 191 -11.97 20.56 23.47
N ASP A 192 -12.87 20.19 22.55
CA ASP A 192 -14.02 19.30 22.80
C ASP A 192 -13.63 17.78 22.78
N GLY A 193 -12.35 17.48 22.55
CA GLY A 193 -11.81 16.12 22.56
C GLY A 193 -11.89 15.38 21.23
N ASN A 194 -12.31 16.03 20.14
CA ASN A 194 -12.30 15.43 18.81
C ASN A 194 -10.87 15.34 18.27
N ARG A 195 -10.53 14.22 17.65
CA ARG A 195 -9.18 13.97 17.10
C ARG A 195 -9.23 13.69 15.61
N THR A 196 -8.43 14.40 14.86
CA THR A 196 -8.18 14.15 13.43
C THR A 196 -6.73 13.79 13.21
N THR A 197 -6.42 12.81 12.37
CA THR A 197 -5.05 12.36 12.11
C THR A 197 -4.79 12.32 10.61
N HIS A 198 -3.65 12.88 10.18
CA HIS A 198 -3.14 12.87 8.81
C HIS A 198 -1.74 12.23 8.77
N LYS A 199 -1.40 11.61 7.62
CA LYS A 199 -0.13 10.94 7.39
C LYS A 199 0.61 11.59 6.24
#